data_0b91fa0c438d054ab982de98988f2694
#
_entry.id   0b91fa0c438d054ab982de98988f2694
#
_cell.length_a   1.000
_cell.length_b   1.000
_cell.length_c   1.000
_cell.angle_alpha   90.00
_cell.angle_beta   90.00
_cell.angle_gamma   90.00
#
_symmetry.space_group_name_H-M   'P 1'
#
loop_
_entity.id
_entity.type
_entity.pdbx_description
1 polymer ?
#
loop_
_entity_poly.entity_id
_entity_poly.type
_entity_poly.pdbx_seq_one_letter_code
_entity_poly.pdbx_strand_id
1 'polypeptide(L)'
;MGLLLLLLVGIGGGFGAMARFALTQATASISKQIPLGILLCNIIGSLIIGMMAAFLIETKLFNEDVSTYVRFLLVTGFLGGFTTFSSFSLDILNLLQRGEIFIAIGYIMVSVLASLIAVILGFYIVMGVYK
;
A
#
# COMPACT_ATOMS: atom_id res chain seq x y z
N MET A 1 -24.42 9.89 -5.83
CA MET A 1 -22.94 9.97 -5.85
C MET A 1 -22.30 9.33 -4.61
N GLY A 2 -22.70 9.68 -3.39
CA GLY A 2 -22.08 9.15 -2.16
C GLY A 2 -22.14 7.62 -1.99
N LEU A 3 -23.29 6.98 -2.23
CA LEU A 3 -23.45 5.54 -2.08
C LEU A 3 -22.58 4.74 -3.06
N LEU A 4 -22.51 5.18 -4.33
CA LEU A 4 -21.67 4.54 -5.34
C LEU A 4 -20.20 4.60 -4.96
N LEU A 5 -19.70 5.74 -4.46
CA LEU A 5 -18.32 5.89 -4.01
C LEU A 5 -18.02 5.00 -2.81
N LEU A 6 -18.94 4.89 -1.85
CA LEU A 6 -18.83 3.95 -0.72
C LEU A 6 -18.74 2.51 -1.19
N LEU A 7 -19.56 2.10 -2.15
CA LEU A 7 -19.53 0.75 -2.72
C LEU A 7 -18.19 0.48 -3.43
N LEU A 8 -17.70 1.43 -4.24
CA LEU A 8 -16.42 1.30 -4.91
C LEU A 8 -15.25 1.15 -3.92
N VAL A 9 -15.24 1.97 -2.85
CA VAL A 9 -14.23 1.85 -1.79
C VAL A 9 -14.36 0.51 -1.07
N GLY A 10 -15.57 0.06 -0.75
CA GLY A 10 -15.81 -1.21 -0.07
C GLY A 10 -15.36 -2.41 -0.91
N ILE A 11 -15.72 -2.44 -2.19
CA ILE A 11 -15.31 -3.49 -3.14
C ILE A 11 -13.78 -3.48 -3.30
N GLY A 12 -13.20 -2.32 -3.62
CA GLY A 12 -11.76 -2.19 -3.76
C GLY A 12 -11.02 -2.60 -2.48
N GLY A 13 -11.49 -2.13 -1.31
CA GLY A 13 -10.91 -2.45 -0.01
C GLY A 13 -10.96 -3.94 0.33
N GLY A 14 -12.06 -4.61 0.01
CA GLY A 14 -12.20 -6.06 0.15
C GLY A 14 -11.16 -6.82 -0.69
N PHE A 15 -11.03 -6.48 -1.97
CA PHE A 15 -10.01 -7.08 -2.84
C PHE A 15 -8.58 -6.75 -2.39
N GLY A 16 -8.33 -5.52 -1.94
CA GLY A 16 -7.03 -5.12 -1.39
C GLY A 16 -6.66 -5.91 -0.15
N ALA A 17 -7.59 -6.08 0.78
CA ALA A 17 -7.39 -6.88 1.99
C ALA A 17 -7.14 -8.38 1.68
N MET A 18 -7.86 -8.94 0.69
CA MET A 18 -7.61 -10.31 0.22
C MET A 18 -6.22 -10.45 -0.41
N ALA A 19 -5.81 -9.50 -1.24
CA ALA A 19 -4.47 -9.49 -1.84
C ALA A 19 -3.36 -9.40 -0.79
N ARG A 20 -3.54 -8.54 0.22
CA ARG A 20 -2.63 -8.46 1.38
C ARG A 20 -2.56 -9.80 2.12
N PHE A 21 -3.69 -10.42 2.43
CA PHE A 21 -3.72 -11.71 3.08
C PHE A 21 -2.99 -12.77 2.26
N ALA A 22 -3.23 -12.84 0.95
CA ALA A 22 -2.56 -13.76 0.05
C ALA A 22 -1.03 -13.56 0.04
N LEU A 23 -0.55 -12.32 -0.02
CA LEU A 23 0.88 -12.02 0.02
C LEU A 23 1.51 -12.37 1.37
N THR A 24 0.83 -12.09 2.49
CA THR A 24 1.32 -12.47 3.82
C THR A 24 1.40 -13.99 3.97
N GLN A 25 0.45 -14.74 3.45
CA GLN A 25 0.51 -16.20 3.44
C GLN A 25 1.61 -16.74 2.53
N ALA A 26 1.78 -16.19 1.34
CA ALA A 26 2.84 -16.61 0.41
C ALA A 26 4.25 -16.37 0.97
N THR A 27 4.42 -15.36 1.82
CA THR A 27 5.70 -15.02 2.45
C THR A 27 5.89 -15.64 3.84
N ALA A 28 4.91 -16.33 4.38
CA ALA A 28 4.93 -16.85 5.75
C ALA A 28 6.13 -17.78 6.02
N SER A 29 6.53 -18.60 5.05
CA SER A 29 7.66 -19.53 5.19
C SER A 29 9.02 -18.85 5.36
N ILE A 30 9.17 -17.63 4.81
CA ILE A 30 10.40 -16.82 4.88
C ILE A 30 10.34 -15.72 5.94
N SER A 31 9.16 -15.44 6.49
CA SER A 31 8.90 -14.41 7.50
C SER A 31 9.17 -14.90 8.93
N LYS A 32 10.24 -15.64 9.15
CA LYS A 32 10.51 -16.27 10.47
C LYS A 32 10.85 -15.29 11.57
N GLN A 33 11.63 -14.27 11.26
CA GLN A 33 12.07 -13.25 12.23
C GLN A 33 11.45 -11.88 11.94
N ILE A 34 11.34 -11.53 10.67
CA ILE A 34 10.82 -10.24 10.22
C ILE A 34 9.51 -10.46 9.47
N PRO A 35 8.44 -9.70 9.75
CA PRO A 35 7.15 -9.83 9.06
C PRO A 35 7.20 -9.26 7.64
N LEU A 36 7.78 -10.03 6.71
CA LEU A 36 8.03 -9.60 5.33
C LEU A 36 6.75 -9.33 4.56
N GLY A 37 5.67 -10.05 4.83
CA GLY A 37 4.42 -9.89 4.11
C GLY A 37 3.85 -8.47 4.22
N ILE A 38 3.75 -7.93 5.44
CA ILE A 38 3.26 -6.57 5.70
C ILE A 38 4.25 -5.52 5.16
N LEU A 39 5.55 -5.75 5.34
CA LEU A 39 6.60 -4.89 4.78
C LEU A 39 6.43 -4.73 3.25
N LEU A 40 6.30 -5.85 2.54
CA LEU A 40 6.13 -5.86 1.08
C LEU A 40 4.81 -5.21 0.65
N CYS A 41 3.70 -5.48 1.36
CA CYS A 41 2.41 -4.83 1.07
C CYS A 41 2.54 -3.30 1.13
N ASN A 42 3.20 -2.78 2.15
CA ASN A 42 3.34 -1.34 2.33
C ASN A 42 4.29 -0.71 1.31
N ILE A 43 5.42 -1.36 0.98
CA ILE A 43 6.37 -0.86 -0.02
C ILE A 43 5.75 -0.91 -1.43
N ILE A 44 5.19 -2.05 -1.84
CA ILE A 44 4.58 -2.23 -3.16
C ILE A 44 3.37 -1.31 -3.30
N GLY A 45 2.52 -1.25 -2.28
CA GLY A 45 1.36 -0.37 -2.26
C GLY A 45 1.76 1.11 -2.36
N SER A 46 2.80 1.54 -1.66
CA SER A 46 3.33 2.90 -1.73
C SER A 46 3.88 3.24 -3.12
N LEU A 47 4.60 2.30 -3.76
CA LEU A 47 5.06 2.47 -5.14
C LEU A 47 3.89 2.70 -6.10
N ILE A 48 2.87 1.84 -6.01
CA ILE A 48 1.69 1.91 -6.88
C ILE A 48 0.88 3.18 -6.59
N ILE A 49 0.73 3.59 -5.32
CA ILE A 49 0.07 4.87 -4.98
C ILE A 49 0.78 6.05 -5.63
N GLY A 50 2.13 6.08 -5.58
CA GLY A 50 2.91 7.11 -6.24
C GLY A 50 2.68 7.15 -7.75
N MET A 51 2.71 5.99 -8.41
CA MET A 51 2.42 5.86 -9.84
C MET A 51 1.00 6.32 -10.18
N MET A 52 0.01 5.89 -9.41
CA MET A 52 -1.40 6.28 -9.63
C MET A 52 -1.62 7.78 -9.41
N ALA A 53 -0.96 8.39 -8.41
CA ALA A 53 -1.06 9.82 -8.16
C ALA A 53 -0.54 10.62 -9.37
N ALA A 54 0.63 10.28 -9.90
CA ALA A 54 1.18 10.93 -11.08
C ALA A 54 0.30 10.69 -12.33
N PHE A 55 -0.13 9.44 -12.53
CA PHE A 55 -1.00 9.08 -13.64
C PHE A 55 -2.30 9.87 -13.66
N LEU A 56 -2.98 10.01 -12.55
CA LEU A 56 -4.26 10.74 -12.43
C LEU A 56 -4.09 12.26 -12.60
N ILE A 57 -2.88 12.81 -12.32
CA ILE A 57 -2.57 14.22 -12.55
C ILE A 57 -2.31 14.49 -14.02
N GLU A 58 -1.50 13.67 -14.67
CA GLU A 58 -1.00 13.90 -16.03
C GLU A 58 -1.97 13.44 -17.11
N THR A 59 -2.72 12.37 -16.88
CA THR A 59 -3.66 11.87 -17.89
C THR A 59 -4.95 12.66 -17.89
N LYS A 60 -5.15 13.42 -18.96
CA LYS A 60 -6.47 13.98 -19.34
C LYS A 60 -7.34 12.95 -20.08
N LEU A 61 -7.00 11.65 -19.97
CA LEU A 61 -7.70 10.55 -20.67
C LEU A 61 -9.10 10.29 -20.13
N PHE A 62 -9.34 10.64 -18.88
CA PHE A 62 -10.62 10.45 -18.23
C PHE A 62 -11.28 11.80 -17.97
N ASN A 63 -12.61 11.86 -18.17
CA ASN A 63 -13.39 12.95 -17.62
C ASN A 63 -13.31 12.94 -16.08
N GLU A 64 -13.69 14.04 -15.44
CA GLU A 64 -13.57 14.20 -13.97
C GLU A 64 -14.30 13.10 -13.19
N ASP A 65 -15.46 12.63 -13.68
CA ASP A 65 -16.24 11.58 -13.03
C ASP A 65 -15.54 10.23 -13.06
N VAL A 66 -15.01 9.81 -14.23
CA VAL A 66 -14.28 8.53 -14.37
C VAL A 66 -12.99 8.55 -13.55
N SER A 67 -12.24 9.65 -13.57
CA SER A 67 -11.04 9.82 -12.75
C SER A 67 -11.37 9.67 -11.27
N THR A 68 -12.49 10.23 -10.83
CA THR A 68 -12.98 10.11 -9.45
C THR A 68 -13.31 8.66 -9.09
N TYR A 69 -14.05 7.93 -9.93
CA TYR A 69 -14.38 6.52 -9.65
C TYR A 69 -13.15 5.62 -9.61
N VAL A 70 -12.22 5.79 -10.54
CA VAL A 70 -10.93 5.07 -10.56
C VAL A 70 -10.14 5.34 -9.29
N ARG A 71 -10.06 6.59 -8.86
CA ARG A 71 -9.37 6.97 -7.62
C ARG A 71 -9.98 6.30 -6.40
N PHE A 72 -11.32 6.32 -6.26
CA PHE A 72 -11.98 5.72 -5.09
C PHE A 72 -11.89 4.20 -5.10
N LEU A 73 -12.02 3.54 -6.26
CA LEU A 73 -11.92 2.09 -6.37
C LEU A 73 -10.48 1.60 -6.11
N LEU A 74 -9.49 2.18 -6.81
CA LEU A 74 -8.13 1.67 -6.81
C LEU A 74 -7.28 2.29 -5.70
N VAL A 75 -7.28 3.61 -5.53
CA VAL A 75 -6.39 4.25 -4.56
C VAL A 75 -6.97 4.15 -3.16
N THR A 76 -8.18 4.66 -2.94
CA THR A 76 -8.80 4.65 -1.60
C THR A 76 -9.24 3.24 -1.20
N GLY A 77 -9.84 2.48 -2.12
CA GLY A 77 -10.32 1.12 -1.90
C GLY A 77 -9.16 0.12 -1.92
N PHE A 78 -8.74 -0.31 -3.10
CA PHE A 78 -7.80 -1.42 -3.23
C PHE A 78 -6.47 -1.18 -2.51
N LEU A 79 -5.78 -0.09 -2.80
CA LEU A 79 -4.48 0.20 -2.18
C LEU A 79 -4.63 0.54 -0.69
N GLY A 80 -5.72 1.20 -0.29
CA GLY A 80 -6.04 1.41 1.12
C GLY A 80 -6.30 0.12 1.90
N GLY A 81 -6.93 -0.89 1.28
CA GLY A 81 -7.11 -2.23 1.85
C GLY A 81 -5.85 -3.10 1.81
N PHE A 82 -5.00 -2.91 0.78
CA PHE A 82 -3.76 -3.66 0.58
C PHE A 82 -2.65 -3.21 1.54
N THR A 83 -2.46 -1.90 1.73
CA THR A 83 -1.52 -1.34 2.70
C THR A 83 -2.13 -1.29 4.11
N THR A 84 -1.30 -1.31 5.15
CA THR A 84 -1.83 -1.31 6.52
C THR A 84 -0.82 -0.79 7.53
N PHE A 85 -1.24 0.22 8.30
CA PHE A 85 -0.50 0.68 9.46
C PHE A 85 -0.82 -0.13 10.72
N SER A 86 -2.05 -0.62 10.86
CA SER A 86 -2.48 -1.38 12.03
C SER A 86 -1.77 -2.73 12.14
N SER A 87 -1.65 -3.49 11.04
CA SER A 87 -0.90 -4.76 11.05
C SER A 87 0.60 -4.52 11.28
N PHE A 88 1.17 -3.47 10.68
CA PHE A 88 2.55 -3.04 10.94
C PHE A 88 2.78 -2.74 12.43
N SER A 89 1.86 -2.02 13.09
CA SER A 89 1.96 -1.72 14.51
C SER A 89 1.86 -2.99 15.38
N LEU A 90 1.01 -3.94 15.00
CA LEU A 90 0.89 -5.23 15.67
C LEU A 90 2.17 -6.06 15.53
N ASP A 91 2.79 -6.05 14.34
CA ASP A 91 4.06 -6.71 14.10
C ASP A 91 5.18 -6.18 15.02
N ILE A 92 5.24 -4.84 15.17
CA ILE A 92 6.19 -4.19 16.10
C ILE A 92 5.92 -4.64 17.54
N LEU A 93 4.68 -4.64 17.99
CA LEU A 93 4.31 -5.10 19.32
C LEU A 93 4.76 -6.56 19.56
N ASN A 94 4.52 -7.43 18.58
CA ASN A 94 4.95 -8.84 18.66
C ASN A 94 6.48 -8.99 18.75
N LEU A 95 7.24 -8.19 18.00
CA LEU A 95 8.71 -8.17 18.08
C LEU A 95 9.20 -7.72 19.46
N LEU A 96 8.58 -6.67 20.01
CA LEU A 96 8.91 -6.16 21.36
C LEU A 96 8.57 -7.18 22.44
N GLN A 97 7.43 -7.88 22.35
CA GLN A 97 7.04 -8.93 23.30
C GLN A 97 7.99 -10.13 23.27
N ARG A 98 8.64 -10.41 22.14
CA ARG A 98 9.69 -11.42 22.01
C ARG A 98 11.07 -10.94 22.49
N GLY A 99 11.19 -9.69 22.93
CA GLY A 99 12.46 -9.08 23.33
C GLY A 99 13.37 -8.68 22.16
N GLU A 100 12.86 -8.71 20.92
CA GLU A 100 13.62 -8.43 19.70
C GLU A 100 13.66 -6.93 19.37
N ILE A 101 14.10 -6.10 20.33
CA ILE A 101 14.04 -4.63 20.25
C ILE A 101 14.79 -4.09 19.03
N PHE A 102 16.00 -4.59 18.74
CA PHE A 102 16.79 -4.12 17.61
C PHE A 102 16.13 -4.47 16.25
N ILE A 103 15.49 -5.64 16.15
CA ILE A 103 14.75 -6.04 14.97
C ILE A 103 13.50 -5.14 14.80
N ALA A 104 12.80 -4.84 15.89
CA ALA A 104 11.65 -3.92 15.87
C ALA A 104 12.05 -2.53 15.36
N ILE A 105 13.14 -1.95 15.86
CA ILE A 105 13.66 -0.65 15.40
C ILE A 105 14.04 -0.72 13.92
N GLY A 106 14.77 -1.74 13.50
CA GLY A 106 15.15 -1.94 12.09
C GLY A 106 13.92 -2.09 11.19
N TYR A 107 12.92 -2.86 11.61
CA TYR A 107 11.67 -3.05 10.90
C TYR A 107 10.89 -1.73 10.72
N ILE A 108 10.82 -0.90 11.77
CA ILE A 108 10.21 0.44 11.69
C ILE A 108 10.95 1.30 10.67
N MET A 109 12.28 1.40 10.79
CA MET A 109 13.08 2.25 9.91
C MET A 109 12.98 1.83 8.45
N VAL A 110 13.13 0.54 8.17
CA VAL A 110 13.03 0.02 6.79
C VAL A 110 11.63 0.20 6.24
N SER A 111 10.58 -0.14 7.00
CA SER A 111 9.19 -0.01 6.54
C SER A 111 8.85 1.43 6.18
N VAL A 112 9.17 2.38 7.03
CA VAL A 112 8.84 3.80 6.81
C VAL A 112 9.68 4.37 5.67
N LEU A 113 11.00 4.23 5.72
CA LEU A 113 11.89 4.82 4.72
C LEU A 113 11.69 4.21 3.34
N ALA A 114 11.59 2.88 3.25
CA ALA A 114 11.39 2.20 1.97
C ALA A 114 10.03 2.55 1.36
N SER A 115 8.96 2.68 2.15
CA SER A 115 7.64 3.10 1.66
C SER A 115 7.64 4.55 1.18
N LEU A 116 8.31 5.47 1.89
CA LEU A 116 8.46 6.86 1.46
C LEU A 116 9.28 6.97 0.17
N ILE A 117 10.39 6.25 0.06
CA ILE A 117 11.18 6.19 -1.16
C ILE A 117 10.35 5.60 -2.30
N ALA A 118 9.63 4.51 -2.04
CA ALA A 118 8.81 3.84 -3.04
C ALA A 118 7.70 4.76 -3.62
N VAL A 119 6.99 5.53 -2.79
CA VAL A 119 5.96 6.47 -3.28
C VAL A 119 6.58 7.58 -4.14
N ILE A 120 7.74 8.12 -3.74
CA ILE A 120 8.45 9.13 -4.51
C ILE A 120 8.92 8.55 -5.85
N LEU A 121 9.55 7.38 -5.84
CA LEU A 121 9.99 6.70 -7.05
C LEU A 121 8.83 6.39 -7.99
N GLY A 122 7.72 5.84 -7.48
CA GLY A 122 6.53 5.58 -8.26
C GLY A 122 5.99 6.83 -8.96
N PHE A 123 5.94 7.95 -8.24
CA PHE A 123 5.51 9.22 -8.79
C PHE A 123 6.42 9.68 -9.93
N TYR A 124 7.74 9.72 -9.72
CA TYR A 124 8.68 10.21 -10.72
C TYR A 124 8.88 9.26 -11.91
N ILE A 125 8.70 7.96 -11.75
CA ILE A 125 8.71 7.01 -12.87
C ILE A 125 7.63 7.40 -13.89
N VAL A 126 6.41 7.66 -13.44
CA VAL A 126 5.32 8.04 -14.34
C VAL A 126 5.53 9.44 -14.90
N MET A 127 5.92 10.43 -14.08
CA MET A 127 6.22 11.78 -14.54
C MET A 127 7.33 11.82 -15.60
N GLY A 128 8.31 10.93 -15.53
CA GLY A 128 9.38 10.81 -16.52
C GLY A 128 8.91 10.29 -17.89
N VAL A 129 7.83 9.54 -17.94
CA VAL A 129 7.24 9.02 -19.20
C VAL A 129 6.44 10.10 -19.94
N TYR A 130 5.90 11.09 -19.22
CA TYR A 130 5.06 12.16 -19.79
C TYR A 130 5.84 13.45 -20.13
N LYS A 131 7.14 13.48 -19.87
CA LYS A 131 8.06 14.56 -20.32
C LYS A 131 8.64 14.25 -21.69
#